data_2c67b11157d24271275cb3e71ba9e159
#
_entry.id   2c67b11157d24271275cb3e71ba9e159
#
_cell.length_a   1.000
_cell.length_b   1.000
_cell.length_c   1.000
_cell.angle_alpha   90.00
_cell.angle_beta   90.00
_cell.angle_gamma   90.00
#
_symmetry.space_group_name_H-M   'P 1'
#
loop_
_entity.id
_entity.type
_entity.pdbx_description
1 polymer ?
#
loop_
_entity_poly.entity_id
_entity_poly.type
_entity_poly.pdbx_seq_one_letter_code
_entity_poly.pdbx_strand_id
1 'polypeptide(L)'
;MKKIIFTENAPAPIGPYNQAVLVNNTLYTSGQIAIHPQTNELVLDTIENETKQVMENMKAVLEAAEMNFSDVFKATIFISDMNNFARINAVYGAYFDEKTAPARETVEVACLPKNVNVEISMIACK
;
A
#
# COMPACT_ATOMS: atom_id res chain seq x y z
N MET A 1 -17.51 -12.18 10.47
CA MET A 1 -17.64 -10.84 11.07
C MET A 1 -16.37 -10.04 10.80
N LYS A 2 -16.51 -8.82 10.37
CA LYS A 2 -15.33 -8.01 10.05
C LYS A 2 -14.86 -7.20 11.24
N LYS A 3 -13.54 -7.07 11.36
CA LYS A 3 -12.89 -6.22 12.35
C LYS A 3 -12.23 -5.05 11.62
N ILE A 4 -12.50 -3.84 12.07
CA ILE A 4 -11.89 -2.64 11.50
C ILE A 4 -10.47 -2.50 12.03
N ILE A 5 -9.53 -2.25 11.13
CA ILE A 5 -8.12 -2.02 11.46
C ILE A 5 -7.83 -0.53 11.25
N PHE A 6 -7.23 0.08 12.26
CA PHE A 6 -6.86 1.49 12.22
C PHE A 6 -5.50 1.71 12.88
N THR A 7 -4.71 2.62 12.33
CA THR A 7 -3.46 3.07 12.94
C THR A 7 -3.23 4.54 12.62
N GLU A 8 -2.65 5.26 13.57
CA GLU A 8 -2.23 6.64 13.36
C GLU A 8 -0.93 6.73 12.57
N ASN A 9 -0.26 5.60 12.37
CA ASN A 9 1.02 5.53 11.64
C ASN A 9 0.83 5.39 10.12
N ALA A 10 -0.41 5.43 9.67
CA ALA A 10 -0.77 5.51 8.25
C ALA A 10 -1.82 6.61 8.09
N PRO A 11 -2.01 7.14 6.86
CA PRO A 11 -2.97 8.23 6.64
C PRO A 11 -4.38 7.84 7.08
N ALA A 12 -5.05 8.77 7.76
CA ALA A 12 -6.44 8.56 8.18
C ALA A 12 -7.35 8.51 6.96
N PRO A 13 -8.42 7.69 7.01
CA PRO A 13 -9.40 7.68 5.92
C PRO A 13 -10.13 9.02 5.84
N ILE A 14 -10.37 9.49 4.63
CA ILE A 14 -11.04 10.77 4.38
C ILE A 14 -12.40 10.57 3.73
N GLY A 15 -13.05 9.45 3.98
CA GLY A 15 -14.36 9.14 3.41
C GLY A 15 -14.96 7.92 4.09
N PRO A 16 -16.02 7.36 3.53
CA PRO A 16 -16.73 6.23 4.14
C PRO A 16 -16.00 4.90 3.85
N TYR A 17 -14.72 4.81 4.26
CA TYR A 17 -13.93 3.59 4.14
C TYR A 17 -12.94 3.53 5.30
N ASN A 18 -12.33 2.38 5.49
CA ASN A 18 -11.32 2.16 6.53
C ASN A 18 -9.99 1.81 5.89
N GLN A 19 -8.91 1.94 6.66
CA GLN A 19 -7.57 1.58 6.18
C GLN A 19 -7.49 0.11 5.81
N ALA A 20 -8.12 -0.75 6.59
CA ALA A 20 -8.19 -2.18 6.31
C ALA A 20 -9.31 -2.81 7.12
N VAL A 21 -9.74 -3.99 6.66
CA VAL A 21 -10.70 -4.82 7.39
C VAL A 21 -10.16 -6.23 7.49
N LEU A 22 -10.35 -6.84 8.65
CA LEU A 22 -9.95 -8.22 8.90
C LEU A 22 -11.21 -9.08 8.93
N VAL A 23 -11.24 -10.10 8.08
CA VAL A 23 -12.34 -11.07 8.01
C VAL A 23 -11.74 -12.44 8.21
N ASN A 24 -12.13 -13.08 9.32
CA ASN A 24 -11.45 -14.30 9.77
C ASN A 24 -9.97 -14.00 9.95
N ASN A 25 -9.07 -14.65 9.23
CA ASN A 25 -7.63 -14.40 9.32
C ASN A 25 -7.10 -13.65 8.10
N THR A 26 -7.99 -13.11 7.26
CA THR A 26 -7.61 -12.42 6.04
C THR A 26 -7.80 -10.92 6.17
N LEU A 27 -6.73 -10.18 5.89
CA LEU A 27 -6.74 -8.72 5.90
C LEU A 27 -6.88 -8.19 4.48
N TYR A 28 -7.83 -7.29 4.29
CA TYR A 28 -8.03 -6.59 3.03
C TYR A 28 -7.74 -5.13 3.27
N THR A 29 -6.72 -4.57 2.60
CA THR A 29 -6.38 -3.16 2.78
C THR A 29 -7.02 -2.30 1.71
N SER A 30 -7.32 -1.07 2.07
CA SER A 30 -7.58 -0.03 1.08
C SER A 30 -6.28 0.32 0.37
N GLY A 31 -6.38 0.95 -0.80
CA GLY A 31 -5.21 1.45 -1.51
C GLY A 31 -4.51 2.55 -0.71
N GLN A 32 -3.19 2.47 -0.62
CA GLN A 32 -2.37 3.49 0.03
C GLN A 32 -1.70 4.35 -1.02
N ILE A 33 -1.75 5.67 -0.81
CA ILE A 33 -1.00 6.64 -1.59
C ILE A 33 0.02 7.32 -0.66
N ALA A 34 0.94 8.07 -1.23
CA ALA A 34 2.09 8.60 -0.48
C ALA A 34 1.74 9.86 0.32
N ILE A 35 0.81 9.74 1.26
CA ILE A 35 0.53 10.78 2.23
C ILE A 35 1.35 10.48 3.49
N HIS A 36 2.11 11.48 3.96
CA HIS A 36 2.87 11.34 5.21
C HIS A 36 1.88 11.38 6.39
N PRO A 37 1.85 10.37 7.25
CA PRO A 37 0.81 10.28 8.28
C PRO A 37 0.85 11.39 9.35
N GLN A 38 2.03 11.96 9.62
CA GLN A 38 2.17 12.99 10.63
C GLN A 38 1.90 14.40 10.09
N THR A 39 2.32 14.68 8.86
CA THR A 39 2.18 16.02 8.27
C THR A 39 0.94 16.15 7.38
N ASN A 40 0.38 15.02 6.95
CA ASN A 40 -0.74 14.94 6.02
C ASN A 40 -0.41 15.52 4.65
N GLU A 41 0.88 15.61 4.31
CA GLU A 41 1.36 16.11 3.04
C GLU A 41 1.73 14.97 2.10
N LEU A 42 1.58 15.21 0.79
CA LEU A 42 1.99 14.26 -0.24
C LEU A 42 3.51 14.24 -0.37
N VAL A 43 4.08 13.05 -0.55
CA VAL A 43 5.52 12.85 -0.79
C VAL A 43 5.68 12.49 -2.27
N LEU A 44 5.91 13.50 -3.10
CA LEU A 44 5.96 13.35 -4.56
C LEU A 44 7.27 13.85 -5.18
N ASP A 45 8.29 14.09 -4.37
CA ASP A 45 9.55 14.65 -4.85
C ASP A 45 10.28 13.73 -5.83
N THR A 46 10.29 12.42 -5.58
CA THR A 46 10.79 11.42 -6.52
C THR A 46 9.86 10.23 -6.51
N ILE A 47 9.84 9.46 -7.60
CA ILE A 47 9.01 8.26 -7.66
C ILE A 47 9.46 7.21 -6.63
N GLU A 48 10.77 7.17 -6.33
CA GLU A 48 11.31 6.29 -5.32
C GLU A 48 10.80 6.64 -3.92
N ASN A 49 10.86 7.92 -3.56
CA ASN A 49 10.38 8.38 -2.25
C ASN A 49 8.87 8.23 -2.12
N GLU A 50 8.14 8.49 -3.19
CA GLU A 50 6.70 8.28 -3.23
C GLU A 50 6.36 6.82 -2.97
N THR A 51 6.99 5.90 -3.68
CA THR A 51 6.74 4.47 -3.54
C THR A 51 7.13 3.99 -2.14
N LYS A 52 8.25 4.49 -1.61
CA LYS A 52 8.67 4.15 -0.25
C LYS A 52 7.64 4.60 0.79
N GLN A 53 7.09 5.80 0.64
CA GLN A 53 6.08 6.28 1.57
C GLN A 53 4.81 5.41 1.52
N VAL A 54 4.40 4.99 0.31
CA VAL A 54 3.27 4.07 0.15
C VAL A 54 3.54 2.77 0.90
N MET A 55 4.74 2.20 0.74
CA MET A 55 5.09 0.94 1.39
C MET A 55 5.21 1.08 2.91
N GLU A 56 5.73 2.21 3.40
CA GLU A 56 5.78 2.45 4.85
C GLU A 56 4.38 2.62 5.43
N ASN A 57 3.47 3.27 4.72
CA ASN A 57 2.07 3.36 5.14
C ASN A 57 1.44 1.96 5.19
N MET A 58 1.69 1.14 4.17
CA MET A 58 1.17 -0.23 4.13
C MET A 58 1.74 -1.07 5.27
N LYS A 59 3.04 -0.90 5.57
CA LYS A 59 3.69 -1.58 6.68
C LYS A 59 2.96 -1.28 8.00
N ALA A 60 2.63 -0.02 8.23
CA ALA A 60 1.93 0.38 9.44
C ALA A 60 0.54 -0.25 9.53
N VAL A 61 -0.18 -0.33 8.42
CA VAL A 61 -1.50 -0.98 8.37
C VAL A 61 -1.38 -2.46 8.68
N LEU A 62 -0.40 -3.14 8.09
CA LEU A 62 -0.15 -4.56 8.38
C LEU A 62 0.17 -4.77 9.85
N GLU A 63 1.05 -3.95 10.42
CA GLU A 63 1.43 -4.07 11.83
C GLU A 63 0.24 -3.86 12.77
N ALA A 64 -0.68 -2.97 12.40
CA ALA A 64 -1.89 -2.77 13.19
C ALA A 64 -2.76 -4.03 13.25
N ALA A 65 -2.63 -4.92 12.27
CA ALA A 65 -3.32 -6.21 12.25
C ALA A 65 -2.41 -7.34 12.75
N GLU A 66 -1.27 -7.01 13.36
CA GLU A 66 -0.27 -7.95 13.85
C GLU A 66 0.27 -8.84 12.72
N MET A 67 0.44 -8.24 11.54
CA MET A 67 0.96 -8.90 10.34
C MET A 67 2.19 -8.15 9.82
N ASN A 68 2.89 -8.76 8.87
CA ASN A 68 4.01 -8.13 8.18
C ASN A 68 3.98 -8.53 6.70
N PHE A 69 4.94 -8.06 5.91
CA PHE A 69 4.95 -8.31 4.47
C PHE A 69 5.04 -9.78 4.11
N SER A 70 5.58 -10.64 4.99
CA SER A 70 5.63 -12.08 4.70
C SER A 70 4.24 -12.73 4.76
N ASP A 71 3.26 -12.05 5.34
CA ASP A 71 1.87 -12.53 5.39
C ASP A 71 1.06 -12.11 4.16
N VAL A 72 1.61 -11.22 3.33
CA VAL A 72 0.92 -10.72 2.13
C VAL A 72 0.99 -11.78 1.04
N PHE A 73 -0.15 -12.13 0.47
CA PHE A 73 -0.19 -13.10 -0.63
C PHE A 73 -0.72 -12.50 -1.93
N LYS A 74 -1.25 -11.27 -1.90
CA LYS A 74 -1.71 -10.57 -3.10
C LYS A 74 -1.44 -9.09 -2.97
N ALA A 75 -0.89 -8.48 -4.02
CA ALA A 75 -0.70 -7.04 -4.11
C ALA A 75 -1.21 -6.55 -5.47
N THR A 76 -1.78 -5.35 -5.49
CA THR A 76 -2.16 -4.67 -6.72
C THR A 76 -1.49 -3.30 -6.72
N ILE A 77 -0.75 -3.01 -7.77
CA ILE A 77 -0.08 -1.72 -7.96
C ILE A 77 -0.75 -0.99 -9.10
N PHE A 78 -1.29 0.20 -8.79
CA PHE A 78 -1.86 1.11 -9.78
C PHE A 78 -0.87 2.24 -10.01
N ILE A 79 -0.52 2.52 -11.27
CA ILE A 79 0.42 3.58 -11.60
C ILE A 79 -0.15 4.49 -12.67
N SER A 80 0.28 5.74 -12.67
CA SER A 80 -0.20 6.73 -13.65
C SER A 80 0.62 6.73 -14.94
N ASP A 81 1.83 6.17 -14.91
CA ASP A 81 2.74 6.14 -16.05
C ASP A 81 3.61 4.87 -15.98
N MET A 82 3.40 3.97 -16.93
CA MET A 82 4.13 2.69 -16.96
C MET A 82 5.65 2.89 -17.16
N ASN A 83 6.08 4.05 -17.62
CA ASN A 83 7.51 4.36 -17.71
C ASN A 83 8.20 4.40 -16.34
N ASN A 84 7.41 4.54 -15.26
CA ASN A 84 7.94 4.51 -13.89
C ASN A 84 8.00 3.10 -13.31
N PHE A 85 7.56 2.09 -14.07
CA PHE A 85 7.43 0.72 -13.55
C PHE A 85 8.73 0.21 -12.91
N ALA A 86 9.85 0.31 -13.61
CA ALA A 86 11.12 -0.24 -13.13
C ALA A 86 11.54 0.40 -11.80
N ARG A 87 11.35 1.71 -11.67
CA ARG A 87 11.72 2.46 -10.45
C ARG A 87 10.81 2.10 -9.29
N ILE A 88 9.51 2.00 -9.54
CA ILE A 88 8.53 1.58 -8.52
C ILE A 88 8.81 0.14 -8.10
N ASN A 89 9.03 -0.73 -9.07
CA ASN A 89 9.29 -2.15 -8.82
C ASN A 89 10.53 -2.37 -7.96
N ALA A 90 11.58 -1.58 -8.17
CA ALA A 90 12.80 -1.69 -7.38
C ALA A 90 12.56 -1.36 -5.90
N VAL A 91 11.79 -0.31 -5.60
CA VAL A 91 11.47 0.06 -4.22
C VAL A 91 10.54 -0.96 -3.60
N TYR A 92 9.47 -1.32 -4.31
CA TYR A 92 8.51 -2.34 -3.84
C TYR A 92 9.22 -3.66 -3.54
N GLY A 93 10.07 -4.12 -4.44
CA GLY A 93 10.76 -5.40 -4.31
C GLY A 93 11.69 -5.48 -3.11
N ALA A 94 12.18 -4.35 -2.61
CA ALA A 94 13.06 -4.33 -1.43
C ALA A 94 12.34 -4.77 -0.15
N TYR A 95 11.01 -4.79 -0.16
CA TYR A 95 10.21 -5.19 1.00
C TYR A 95 9.90 -6.69 1.03
N PHE A 96 10.25 -7.43 -0.01
CA PHE A 96 9.90 -8.85 -0.12
C PHE A 96 11.11 -9.72 -0.43
N ASP A 97 11.04 -10.97 0.01
CA ASP A 97 11.92 -12.03 -0.47
C ASP A 97 11.36 -12.49 -1.82
N GLU A 98 12.17 -12.43 -2.85
CA GLU A 98 11.75 -12.77 -4.23
C GLU A 98 11.11 -14.15 -4.33
N LYS A 99 11.60 -15.11 -3.53
CA LYS A 99 11.11 -16.49 -3.59
C LYS A 99 9.72 -16.66 -2.98
N THR A 100 9.33 -15.77 -2.07
CA THR A 100 8.06 -15.87 -1.35
C THR A 100 7.17 -14.66 -1.57
N ALA A 101 7.52 -13.83 -2.55
CA ALA A 101 6.76 -12.62 -2.85
C ALA A 101 5.32 -12.94 -3.24
N PRO A 102 4.37 -12.03 -2.96
CA PRO A 102 2.97 -12.27 -3.28
C PRO A 102 2.70 -12.29 -4.78
N ALA A 103 1.56 -12.88 -5.15
CA ALA A 103 1.01 -12.68 -6.49
C ALA A 103 0.71 -11.20 -6.67
N ARG A 104 0.91 -10.67 -7.87
CA ARG A 104 0.79 -9.24 -8.12
C ARG A 104 0.36 -8.95 -9.55
N GLU A 105 -0.43 -7.90 -9.75
CA GLU A 105 -0.56 -7.23 -11.03
C GLU A 105 -0.20 -5.76 -10.88
N THR A 106 0.31 -5.17 -11.95
CA THR A 106 0.59 -3.75 -12.04
C THR A 106 -0.11 -3.21 -13.28
N VAL A 107 -0.95 -2.20 -13.09
CA VAL A 107 -1.74 -1.62 -14.18
C VAL A 107 -1.58 -0.11 -14.22
N GLU A 108 -1.56 0.44 -15.43
CA GLU A 108 -1.60 1.88 -15.62
C GLU A 108 -3.05 2.31 -15.64
N VAL A 109 -3.36 3.37 -14.90
CA VAL A 109 -4.72 3.93 -14.82
C VAL A 109 -4.72 5.37 -15.31
N ALA A 110 -5.89 5.85 -15.68
CA ALA A 110 -6.03 7.21 -16.23
C ALA A 110 -5.65 8.27 -15.20
N CYS A 111 -5.98 8.06 -13.93
CA CYS A 111 -5.75 9.04 -12.87
C CYS A 111 -5.88 8.36 -11.51
N LEU A 112 -5.07 8.78 -10.56
CA LEU A 112 -5.14 8.31 -9.18
C LEU A 112 -5.62 9.44 -8.26
N PRO A 113 -6.12 9.12 -7.05
CA PRO A 113 -6.53 10.14 -6.11
C PRO A 113 -5.42 11.18 -5.89
N LYS A 114 -5.78 12.45 -5.82
CA LYS A 114 -4.85 13.57 -5.62
C LYS A 114 -3.75 13.64 -6.69
N ASN A 115 -3.98 13.01 -7.85
CA ASN A 115 -3.02 12.97 -8.97
C ASN A 115 -1.67 12.40 -8.59
N VAL A 116 -1.64 11.45 -7.66
CA VAL A 116 -0.40 10.76 -7.31
C VAL A 116 0.02 9.81 -8.43
N ASN A 117 1.22 9.26 -8.35
CA ASN A 117 1.80 8.41 -9.38
C ASN A 117 1.69 6.93 -9.10
N VAL A 118 1.45 6.55 -7.84
CA VAL A 118 1.38 5.13 -7.44
C VAL A 118 0.39 4.95 -6.29
N GLU A 119 -0.38 3.87 -6.36
CA GLU A 119 -1.28 3.43 -5.30
C GLU A 119 -1.19 1.92 -5.18
N ILE A 120 -1.11 1.39 -3.96
CA ILE A 120 -0.94 -0.05 -3.73
C ILE A 120 -1.96 -0.52 -2.70
N SER A 121 -2.59 -1.67 -3.00
CA SER A 121 -3.44 -2.38 -2.06
C SER A 121 -2.93 -3.81 -1.90
N MET A 122 -3.24 -4.43 -0.77
CA MET A 122 -2.74 -5.77 -0.45
C MET A 122 -3.80 -6.62 0.24
N ILE A 123 -3.62 -7.94 0.11
CA ILE A 123 -4.39 -8.93 0.86
C ILE A 123 -3.37 -9.79 1.60
N ALA A 124 -3.57 -9.95 2.90
CA ALA A 124 -2.66 -10.72 3.75
C ALA A 124 -3.45 -11.71 4.58
N CYS A 125 -2.81 -12.80 4.97
CA CYS A 125 -3.44 -13.84 5.77
C CYS A 125 -2.43 -14.41 6.76
N LYS A 126 -2.92 -14.68 7.97
CA LYS A 126 -2.04 -15.22 9.02
C LYS A 126 -2.58 -16.50 9.60
#